data_846f025446eefb2bee654772013fe5f4
#
_entry.id   846f025446eefb2bee654772013fe5f4
#
_cell.length_a   1.000
_cell.length_b   1.000
_cell.length_c   1.000
_cell.angle_alpha   90.00
_cell.angle_beta   90.00
_cell.angle_gamma   90.00
#
_symmetry.space_group_name_H-M   'P 1'
#
loop_
_entity.id
_entity.type
_entity.pdbx_description
1 polymer ?
#
loop_
_entity_poly.entity_id
_entity_poly.type
_entity_poly.pdbx_seq_one_letter_code
_entity_poly.pdbx_strand_id
1 'polypeptide(L)'
;MALYGISMGEDTVLLAGGSKALPACVRGIVEDCGYTSAADEFRHQVRTLAHVPPWPLLPLTNRVCRRKAGYDYREANALAAVRRIRVPVLFIHGEEDAFVPTWMGRALYEACAAPKQLWLVPGARHAMSYAVAHKEYVRRLCAFLAALPWRGAQA
;
A
#
# COMPACT_ATOMS: atom_id res chain seq x y z
N MET A 1 18.52 3.03 -0.18
CA MET A 1 17.38 3.64 -0.87
C MET A 1 16.10 3.47 -0.05
N ALA A 2 15.05 4.26 -0.28
CA ALA A 2 13.69 3.99 0.19
C ALA A 2 12.81 3.67 -1.02
N LEU A 3 11.83 2.77 -0.85
CA LEU A 3 10.79 2.52 -1.83
C LEU A 3 9.61 3.45 -1.50
N TYR A 4 8.98 3.98 -2.55
CA TYR A 4 7.81 4.83 -2.41
C TYR A 4 6.78 4.45 -3.45
N GLY A 5 5.54 4.22 -3.01
CA GLY A 5 4.43 3.83 -3.87
C GLY A 5 3.15 4.56 -3.51
N ILE A 6 2.37 4.91 -4.53
CA ILE A 6 1.04 5.52 -4.41
C ILE A 6 0.04 4.61 -5.09
N SER A 7 -1.09 4.33 -4.44
CA SER A 7 -2.18 3.52 -4.99
C SER A 7 -1.66 2.15 -5.47
N MET A 8 -1.83 1.76 -6.71
CA MET A 8 -1.32 0.50 -7.26
C MET A 8 0.21 0.34 -7.14
N GLY A 9 0.97 1.45 -7.14
CA GLY A 9 2.41 1.44 -6.89
C GLY A 9 2.77 1.05 -5.46
N GLU A 10 1.89 1.34 -4.50
CA GLU A 10 2.01 0.96 -3.11
C GLU A 10 1.99 -0.57 -2.93
N ASP A 11 1.01 -1.26 -3.53
CA ASP A 11 0.93 -2.72 -3.48
C ASP A 11 2.25 -3.35 -3.99
N THR A 12 2.80 -2.80 -5.07
CA THR A 12 4.08 -3.22 -5.62
C THR A 12 5.23 -3.08 -4.60
N VAL A 13 5.33 -1.94 -3.90
CA VAL A 13 6.43 -1.73 -2.93
C VAL A 13 6.23 -2.55 -1.66
N LEU A 14 5.00 -2.81 -1.21
CA LEU A 14 4.73 -3.71 -0.08
C LEU A 14 5.01 -5.17 -0.43
N LEU A 15 4.61 -5.64 -1.60
CA LEU A 15 4.93 -6.99 -2.09
C LEU A 15 6.45 -7.18 -2.19
N ALA A 16 7.16 -6.21 -2.77
CA ALA A 16 8.62 -6.23 -2.84
C ALA A 16 9.25 -6.21 -1.44
N GLY A 17 8.73 -5.36 -0.54
CA GLY A 17 9.19 -5.23 0.84
C GLY A 17 9.02 -6.50 1.66
N GLY A 18 7.95 -7.27 1.43
CA GLY A 18 7.70 -8.57 2.05
C GLY A 18 8.41 -9.75 1.39
N SER A 19 9.15 -9.52 0.30
CA SER A 19 9.91 -10.55 -0.42
C SER A 19 11.20 -10.90 0.31
N LYS A 20 11.59 -12.18 0.23
CA LYS A 20 12.93 -12.64 0.67
C LYS A 20 14.06 -12.09 -0.21
N ALA A 21 13.74 -11.64 -1.42
CA ALA A 21 14.68 -11.06 -2.37
C ALA A 21 14.82 -9.53 -2.25
N LEU A 22 14.27 -8.92 -1.20
CA LEU A 22 14.41 -7.48 -0.99
C LEU A 22 15.89 -7.08 -0.90
N PRO A 23 16.38 -6.18 -1.78
CA PRO A 23 17.79 -5.79 -1.74
C PRO A 23 18.17 -5.14 -0.42
N ALA A 24 19.37 -5.49 0.10
CA ALA A 24 19.86 -4.98 1.37
C ALA A 24 20.08 -3.45 1.39
N CYS A 25 20.09 -2.79 0.25
CA CYS A 25 20.15 -1.32 0.16
C CYS A 25 18.80 -0.63 0.45
N VAL A 26 17.68 -1.36 0.46
CA VAL A 26 16.37 -0.81 0.84
C VAL A 26 16.35 -0.62 2.35
N ARG A 27 16.04 0.60 2.82
CA ARG A 27 16.09 1.01 4.22
C ARG A 27 14.73 1.40 4.80
N GLY A 28 13.75 1.64 3.95
CA GLY A 28 12.39 2.00 4.37
C GLY A 28 11.43 2.00 3.21
N ILE A 29 10.16 2.02 3.53
CA ILE A 29 9.05 2.02 2.57
C ILE A 29 8.11 3.16 2.93
N VAL A 30 7.62 3.87 1.93
CA VAL A 30 6.52 4.82 2.06
C VAL A 30 5.38 4.31 1.20
N GLU A 31 4.25 4.15 1.82
CA GLU A 31 3.01 3.67 1.24
C GLU A 31 1.96 4.77 1.33
N ASP A 32 1.30 5.13 0.24
CA ASP A 32 0.25 6.14 0.20
C ASP A 32 -0.99 5.60 -0.51
N CYS A 33 -2.10 5.53 0.22
CA CYS A 33 -3.42 5.06 -0.20
C CYS A 33 -3.49 3.63 -0.75
N GLY A 34 -2.82 2.70 -0.08
CA GLY A 34 -2.79 1.29 -0.47
C GLY A 34 -3.97 0.44 -0.03
N TYR A 35 -4.12 -0.71 -0.66
CA TYR A 35 -5.19 -1.66 -0.40
C TYR A 35 -4.66 -2.99 0.16
N THR A 36 -5.53 -3.73 0.86
CA THR A 36 -5.17 -5.00 1.52
C THR A 36 -4.81 -6.11 0.54
N SER A 37 -5.52 -6.17 -0.59
CA SER A 37 -5.27 -7.09 -1.70
C SER A 37 -6.03 -6.64 -2.94
N ALA A 38 -5.53 -7.02 -4.14
CA ALA A 38 -6.25 -6.75 -5.38
C ALA A 38 -7.67 -7.39 -5.37
N ALA A 39 -7.83 -8.53 -4.71
CA ALA A 39 -9.13 -9.18 -4.59
C ALA A 39 -10.12 -8.38 -3.73
N ASP A 40 -9.67 -7.76 -2.63
CA ASP A 40 -10.51 -6.93 -1.76
C ASP A 40 -10.87 -5.62 -2.45
N GLU A 41 -9.90 -5.00 -3.12
CA GLU A 41 -10.12 -3.78 -3.88
C GLU A 41 -11.11 -4.00 -5.03
N PHE A 42 -10.93 -5.05 -5.84
CA PHE A 42 -11.90 -5.39 -6.90
C PHE A 42 -13.29 -5.68 -6.34
N ARG A 43 -13.37 -6.35 -5.18
CA ARG A 43 -14.66 -6.60 -4.52
C ARG A 43 -15.34 -5.30 -4.09
N HIS A 44 -14.57 -4.36 -3.57
CA HIS A 44 -15.07 -3.04 -3.19
C HIS A 44 -15.56 -2.28 -4.43
N GLN A 45 -14.74 -2.17 -5.48
CA GLN A 45 -15.06 -1.45 -6.70
C GLN A 45 -16.30 -2.00 -7.42
N VAL A 46 -16.40 -3.32 -7.53
CA VAL A 46 -17.57 -3.97 -8.18
C VAL A 46 -18.86 -3.65 -7.41
N ARG A 47 -18.81 -3.61 -6.09
CA ARG A 47 -19.98 -3.28 -5.27
C ARG A 47 -20.35 -1.79 -5.32
N THR A 48 -19.35 -0.92 -5.26
CA THR A 48 -19.58 0.54 -5.10
C THR A 48 -19.72 1.28 -6.42
N LEU A 49 -18.98 0.92 -7.46
CA LEU A 49 -19.05 1.59 -8.76
C LEU A 49 -19.98 0.88 -9.75
N ALA A 50 -19.89 -0.43 -9.85
CA ALA A 50 -20.70 -1.19 -10.79
C ALA A 50 -22.07 -1.61 -10.21
N HIS A 51 -22.24 -1.54 -8.89
CA HIS A 51 -23.45 -1.96 -8.17
C HIS A 51 -23.90 -3.39 -8.50
N VAL A 52 -22.95 -4.28 -8.79
CA VAL A 52 -23.23 -5.69 -9.10
C VAL A 52 -22.65 -6.61 -8.01
N PRO A 53 -23.22 -7.79 -7.80
CA PRO A 53 -22.68 -8.74 -6.85
C PRO A 53 -21.30 -9.25 -7.34
N PRO A 54 -20.30 -9.32 -6.44
CA PRO A 54 -18.96 -9.82 -6.79
C PRO A 54 -18.95 -11.25 -7.31
N TRP A 55 -19.88 -12.07 -6.86
CA TRP A 55 -20.06 -13.44 -7.35
C TRP A 55 -21.20 -13.50 -8.36
N PRO A 56 -21.06 -14.17 -9.51
CA PRO A 56 -19.91 -14.95 -9.97
C PRO A 56 -18.86 -14.13 -10.76
N LEU A 57 -18.99 -12.81 -10.84
CA LEU A 57 -18.16 -11.96 -11.70
C LEU A 57 -16.66 -12.09 -11.40
N LEU A 58 -16.24 -11.91 -10.15
CA LEU A 58 -14.82 -11.94 -9.79
C LEU A 58 -14.15 -13.31 -10.03
N PRO A 59 -14.75 -14.45 -9.69
CA PRO A 59 -14.18 -15.75 -10.08
C PRO A 59 -14.02 -15.93 -11.59
N LEU A 60 -14.98 -15.44 -12.39
CA LEU A 60 -14.89 -15.51 -13.84
C LEU A 60 -13.80 -14.63 -14.41
N THR A 61 -13.72 -13.36 -13.95
CA THR A 61 -12.66 -12.43 -14.37
C THR A 61 -11.28 -12.96 -13.98
N ASN A 62 -11.11 -13.54 -12.80
CA ASN A 62 -9.85 -14.15 -12.39
C ASN A 62 -9.47 -15.34 -13.27
N ARG A 63 -10.44 -16.16 -13.68
CA ARG A 63 -10.18 -17.27 -14.62
C ARG A 63 -9.69 -16.76 -15.98
N VAL A 64 -10.28 -15.65 -16.47
CA VAL A 64 -9.83 -15.01 -17.72
C VAL A 64 -8.43 -14.43 -17.53
N CYS A 65 -8.15 -13.74 -16.43
CA CYS A 65 -6.86 -13.18 -16.08
C CYS A 65 -5.77 -14.26 -16.10
N ARG A 66 -6.00 -15.38 -15.42
CA ARG A 66 -5.07 -16.53 -15.42
C ARG A 66 -4.81 -17.11 -16.82
N ARG A 67 -5.84 -17.19 -17.67
CA ARG A 67 -5.69 -17.72 -19.04
C ARG A 67 -4.98 -16.78 -19.98
N LYS A 68 -5.24 -15.46 -19.88
CA LYS A 68 -4.73 -14.47 -20.82
C LYS A 68 -3.44 -13.81 -20.37
N ALA A 69 -3.31 -13.52 -19.08
CA ALA A 69 -2.17 -12.80 -18.50
C ALA A 69 -1.23 -13.72 -17.70
N GLY A 70 -1.61 -14.96 -17.45
CA GLY A 70 -0.75 -15.95 -16.80
C GLY A 70 -0.62 -15.80 -15.28
N TYR A 71 -1.37 -14.90 -14.62
CA TYR A 71 -1.32 -14.69 -13.17
C TYR A 71 -2.71 -14.70 -12.53
N ASP A 72 -2.76 -15.01 -11.25
CA ASP A 72 -3.95 -14.91 -10.41
C ASP A 72 -3.89 -13.61 -9.60
N TYR A 73 -4.81 -12.67 -9.79
CA TYR A 73 -4.79 -11.40 -9.07
C TYR A 73 -4.93 -11.55 -7.56
N ARG A 74 -5.38 -12.70 -7.05
CA ARG A 74 -5.41 -13.00 -5.61
C ARG A 74 -4.02 -13.20 -5.00
N GLU A 75 -2.99 -13.39 -5.85
CA GLU A 75 -1.59 -13.46 -5.42
C GLU A 75 -1.07 -12.08 -4.99
N ALA A 76 -1.63 -11.00 -5.55
CA ALA A 76 -1.37 -9.63 -5.10
C ALA A 76 -2.08 -9.38 -3.75
N ASN A 77 -1.38 -9.71 -2.67
CA ASN A 77 -1.88 -9.64 -1.30
C ASN A 77 -0.89 -8.86 -0.42
N ALA A 78 -1.10 -7.54 -0.36
CA ALA A 78 -0.28 -6.63 0.44
C ALA A 78 -0.39 -6.92 1.94
N LEU A 79 -1.57 -7.33 2.41
CA LEU A 79 -1.79 -7.69 3.82
C LEU A 79 -0.94 -8.89 4.26
N ALA A 80 -0.75 -9.86 3.37
CA ALA A 80 0.14 -10.99 3.64
C ALA A 80 1.63 -10.59 3.53
N ALA A 81 1.96 -9.67 2.62
CA ALA A 81 3.32 -9.19 2.41
C ALA A 81 3.80 -8.31 3.58
N VAL A 82 2.97 -7.37 4.03
CA VAL A 82 3.32 -6.39 5.07
C VAL A 82 3.74 -7.05 6.40
N ARG A 83 3.19 -8.20 6.72
CA ARG A 83 3.57 -9.00 7.90
C ARG A 83 5.02 -9.48 7.88
N ARG A 84 5.63 -9.56 6.70
CA ARG A 84 7.00 -10.03 6.49
C ARG A 84 8.02 -8.92 6.35
N ILE A 85 7.57 -7.65 6.21
CA ILE A 85 8.45 -6.50 6.10
C ILE A 85 9.28 -6.35 7.37
N ARG A 86 10.56 -6.00 7.20
CA ARG A 86 11.54 -5.82 8.31
C ARG A 86 12.12 -4.41 8.36
N VAL A 87 11.91 -3.61 7.33
CA VAL A 87 12.35 -2.21 7.29
C VAL A 87 11.24 -1.28 7.74
N PRO A 88 11.55 -0.08 8.27
CA PRO A 88 10.53 0.89 8.68
C PRO A 88 9.55 1.23 7.56
N VAL A 89 8.27 1.43 7.90
CA VAL A 89 7.21 1.77 6.95
C VAL A 89 6.45 3.02 7.42
N LEU A 90 6.29 3.97 6.52
CA LEU A 90 5.38 5.11 6.68
C LEU A 90 4.11 4.83 5.86
N PHE A 91 2.97 4.69 6.54
CA PHE A 91 1.65 4.56 5.95
C PHE A 91 0.98 5.93 5.91
N ILE A 92 0.49 6.33 4.74
CA ILE A 92 -0.26 7.56 4.52
C ILE A 92 -1.60 7.18 3.86
N HIS A 93 -2.70 7.77 4.30
CA HIS A 93 -4.01 7.47 3.71
C HIS A 93 -4.95 8.66 3.88
N GLY A 94 -5.76 8.96 2.86
CA GLY A 94 -6.79 9.97 2.95
C GLY A 94 -7.95 9.49 3.84
N GLU A 95 -8.45 10.33 4.74
CA GLU A 95 -9.60 9.98 5.58
C GLU A 95 -10.90 9.87 4.79
N GLU A 96 -11.01 10.60 3.67
CA GLU A 96 -12.17 10.61 2.78
C GLU A 96 -11.94 9.76 1.52
N ASP A 97 -10.99 8.82 1.55
CA ASP A 97 -10.74 7.91 0.45
C ASP A 97 -11.89 6.87 0.34
N ALA A 98 -12.75 7.08 -0.65
CA ALA A 98 -13.84 6.16 -0.96
C ALA A 98 -13.46 5.17 -2.07
N PHE A 99 -12.37 5.42 -2.80
CA PHE A 99 -11.89 4.54 -3.85
C PHE A 99 -11.15 3.35 -3.24
N VAL A 100 -10.11 3.61 -2.44
CA VAL A 100 -9.51 2.62 -1.53
C VAL A 100 -9.91 3.00 -0.10
N PRO A 101 -10.87 2.32 0.51
CA PRO A 101 -11.39 2.72 1.81
C PRO A 101 -10.30 2.76 2.89
N THR A 102 -10.32 3.80 3.72
CA THR A 102 -9.33 4.06 4.77
C THR A 102 -9.10 2.88 5.73
N TRP A 103 -10.11 2.00 5.90
CA TRP A 103 -9.94 0.79 6.71
C TRP A 103 -8.87 -0.16 6.15
N MET A 104 -8.63 -0.15 4.82
CA MET A 104 -7.59 -0.98 4.21
C MET A 104 -6.19 -0.51 4.63
N GLY A 105 -5.92 0.80 4.59
CA GLY A 105 -4.66 1.36 5.10
C GLY A 105 -4.45 1.10 6.59
N ARG A 106 -5.51 1.21 7.40
CA ARG A 106 -5.45 0.83 8.82
C ARG A 106 -5.11 -0.64 9.02
N ALA A 107 -5.74 -1.54 8.26
CA ALA A 107 -5.46 -2.98 8.34
C ALA A 107 -4.02 -3.33 7.94
N LEU A 108 -3.47 -2.66 6.92
CA LEU A 108 -2.06 -2.79 6.54
C LEU A 108 -1.13 -2.33 7.67
N TYR A 109 -1.40 -1.14 8.22
CA TYR A 109 -0.65 -0.62 9.36
C TYR A 109 -0.69 -1.59 10.55
N GLU A 110 -1.85 -2.07 10.96
CA GLU A 110 -1.99 -2.99 12.09
C GLU A 110 -1.23 -4.30 11.88
N ALA A 111 -1.30 -4.86 10.67
CA ALA A 111 -0.65 -6.11 10.31
C ALA A 111 0.88 -6.01 10.17
N CYS A 112 1.43 -4.81 9.96
CA CYS A 112 2.87 -4.60 9.83
C CYS A 112 3.59 -4.86 11.15
N ALA A 113 4.59 -5.75 11.13
CA ALA A 113 5.40 -6.07 12.32
C ALA A 113 6.66 -5.20 12.46
N ALA A 114 7.06 -4.49 11.40
CA ALA A 114 8.22 -3.60 11.40
C ALA A 114 7.93 -2.27 12.14
N PRO A 115 8.97 -1.48 12.49
CA PRO A 115 8.76 -0.10 12.93
C PRO A 115 7.89 0.66 11.94
N LYS A 116 6.82 1.30 12.43
CA LYS A 116 5.79 1.84 11.55
C LYS A 116 5.21 3.15 12.05
N GLN A 117 4.77 3.98 11.12
CA GLN A 117 4.04 5.21 11.39
C GLN A 117 2.78 5.22 10.52
N LEU A 118 1.68 5.75 11.02
CA LEU A 118 0.45 5.97 10.27
C LEU A 118 0.10 7.45 10.31
N TRP A 119 -0.22 8.00 9.16
CA TRP A 119 -0.79 9.31 9.04
C TRP A 119 -2.04 9.28 8.17
N LEU A 120 -3.18 9.54 8.79
CA LEU A 120 -4.43 9.74 8.10
C LEU A 120 -4.59 11.22 7.81
N VAL A 121 -4.85 11.56 6.56
CA VAL A 121 -4.90 12.93 6.07
C VAL A 121 -6.34 13.42 6.04
N PRO A 122 -6.74 14.33 6.96
CA PRO A 122 -8.09 14.86 6.99
C PRO A 122 -8.48 15.52 5.67
N GLY A 123 -9.68 15.25 5.17
CA GLY A 123 -10.22 15.83 3.94
C GLY A 123 -9.58 15.32 2.64
N ALA A 124 -8.60 14.42 2.71
CA ALA A 124 -7.98 13.88 1.52
C ALA A 124 -8.76 12.67 0.97
N ARG A 125 -9.03 12.71 -0.34
CA ARG A 125 -9.55 11.58 -1.12
C ARG A 125 -8.38 10.74 -1.67
N HIS A 126 -8.72 9.74 -2.48
CA HIS A 126 -7.75 8.83 -3.09
C HIS A 126 -6.60 9.55 -3.80
N ALA A 127 -5.36 9.23 -3.42
CA ALA A 127 -4.13 9.83 -3.96
C ALA A 127 -4.03 11.36 -3.85
N MET A 128 -4.84 11.99 -2.96
CA MET A 128 -4.87 13.44 -2.79
C MET A 128 -4.14 13.94 -1.54
N SER A 129 -3.53 13.03 -0.74
CA SER A 129 -2.84 13.36 0.51
C SER A 129 -1.81 14.47 0.34
N TYR A 130 -1.00 14.39 -0.71
CA TYR A 130 0.01 15.41 -1.04
C TYR A 130 -0.63 16.76 -1.42
N ALA A 131 -1.68 16.75 -2.24
CA ALA A 131 -2.32 17.98 -2.70
C ALA A 131 -3.05 18.72 -1.58
N VAL A 132 -3.72 17.98 -0.68
CA VAL A 132 -4.51 18.53 0.44
C VAL A 132 -3.61 19.07 1.55
N ALA A 133 -2.53 18.35 1.88
CA ALA A 133 -1.68 18.67 3.03
C ALA A 133 -0.20 18.79 2.67
N HIS A 134 0.12 19.48 1.56
CA HIS A 134 1.46 19.53 0.96
C HIS A 134 2.60 19.78 1.95
N LYS A 135 2.52 20.84 2.77
CA LYS A 135 3.58 21.19 3.72
C LYS A 135 3.81 20.09 4.76
N GLU A 136 2.74 19.57 5.32
CA GLU A 136 2.80 18.51 6.33
C GLU A 136 3.24 17.17 5.72
N TYR A 137 2.81 16.89 4.50
CA TYR A 137 3.25 15.71 3.75
C TYR A 137 4.78 15.70 3.57
N VAL A 138 5.32 16.80 3.05
CA VAL A 138 6.78 16.95 2.85
C VAL A 138 7.52 16.88 4.20
N ARG A 139 7.01 17.54 5.24
CA ARG A 139 7.60 17.50 6.58
C ARG A 139 7.69 16.07 7.13
N ARG A 140 6.58 15.31 7.06
CA ARG A 140 6.53 13.91 7.56
C ARG A 140 7.40 12.99 6.74
N LEU A 141 7.36 13.13 5.42
CA LEU A 141 8.19 12.34 4.51
C LEU A 141 9.68 12.59 4.79
N CYS A 142 10.10 13.84 4.87
CA CYS A 142 11.50 14.20 5.18
C CYS A 142 11.92 13.68 6.56
N ALA A 143 11.07 13.83 7.59
CA ALA A 143 11.36 13.34 8.93
C ALA A 143 11.51 11.80 8.95
N PHE A 144 10.62 11.09 8.26
CA PHE A 144 10.71 9.63 8.12
C PHE A 144 11.99 9.22 7.41
N LEU A 145 12.30 9.84 6.27
CA LEU A 145 13.51 9.53 5.51
C LEU A 145 14.78 9.81 6.30
N ALA A 146 14.84 10.94 7.05
CA ALA A 146 15.98 11.29 7.89
C ALA A 146 16.22 10.28 9.04
N ALA A 147 15.16 9.65 9.53
CA ALA A 147 15.23 8.66 10.60
C ALA A 147 15.65 7.26 10.14
N LEU A 148 15.73 7.02 8.81
CA LEU A 148 16.09 5.70 8.29
C LEU A 148 17.57 5.38 8.55
N PRO A 149 17.93 4.09 8.78
CA PRO A 149 19.31 3.67 9.04
C PRO A 149 20.13 3.66 7.73
N TRP A 150 20.49 4.82 7.24
CA TRP A 150 21.36 4.94 6.06
C TRP A 150 22.76 4.40 6.39
N ARG A 151 23.29 3.46 5.61
CA ARG A 151 24.68 3.09 5.74
C ARG A 151 25.54 4.23 5.21
N GLY A 152 26.35 4.80 6.06
CA GLY A 152 27.23 5.93 5.77
C GLY A 152 27.58 6.78 6.97
N ALA A 153 26.93 6.60 8.11
CA ALA A 153 27.27 7.29 9.36
C ALA A 153 28.13 6.41 10.30
N GLN A 154 29.01 5.60 9.72
CA GLN A 154 30.12 4.96 10.47
C GLN A 154 31.38 5.32 9.72
N ALA A 155 31.93 6.46 10.04
CA ALA A 155 33.35 6.75 9.96
C ALA A 155 33.87 6.77 11.38
#